data_66da230d98957f79810886c6302311b5
#
_entry.id   66da230d98957f79810886c6302311b5
#
_cell.length_a   1.000
_cell.length_b   1.000
_cell.length_c   1.000
_cell.angle_alpha   90.00
_cell.angle_beta   90.00
_cell.angle_gamma   90.00
#
_symmetry.space_group_name_H-M   'P 1'
#
loop_
_entity.id
_entity.type
_entity.pdbx_description
1 polymer ?
#
loop_
_entity_poly.entity_id
_entity_poly.type
_entity_poly.pdbx_seq_one_letter_code
_entity_poly.pdbx_strand_id
1 'polypeptide(L)'
;GWDCHGLPVEFSIEKDFGVSGKKQILELGIEKFNAACRASIFTYKDEWEHLLKRLGRWSEYDNYYATVDTSYTESVWWTLSQVNDKGLLYKGFKSAPYCPRCETPLSNFEVNDGYKDDVPDPSLYVKFSLVDEDASLLGWTTTPWSLPGNAAIAVNPTENYVYADVTLDDGSSETLVLAEKRLEVLKAEYTVLKSMQGSELVGKSYRPLFALDGLDEREGAEKLYRVWAADFVSIDDGSGVLHVAPAFGEDDLKLGQDNGLPVLMTIDTGGHVVGGIGFDEIKGK
;
A
#
# COMPACT_ATOMS: atom_id res chain seq x y z
N GLY A 1 -30.49 12.33 7.03
CA GLY A 1 -29.26 12.88 7.59
C GLY A 1 -28.36 13.47 6.54
N TRP A 2 -27.46 14.36 6.97
CA TRP A 2 -26.47 14.99 6.12
C TRP A 2 -25.07 14.52 6.51
N ASP A 3 -24.32 14.02 5.54
CA ASP A 3 -22.89 13.73 5.70
C ASP A 3 -22.13 15.04 5.46
N CYS A 4 -21.35 15.46 6.46
CA CYS A 4 -20.78 16.81 6.54
C CYS A 4 -19.26 16.83 6.59
N HIS A 5 -18.60 15.72 6.34
CA HIS A 5 -17.15 15.58 6.46
C HIS A 5 -16.51 15.10 5.15
N GLY A 6 -15.18 15.16 5.11
CA GLY A 6 -14.37 14.53 4.11
C GLY A 6 -13.78 15.47 3.07
N LEU A 7 -12.96 14.87 2.20
CA LEU A 7 -12.16 15.55 1.19
C LEU A 7 -12.94 16.47 0.25
N PRO A 8 -14.19 16.16 -0.17
CA PRO A 8 -14.93 17.06 -1.06
C PRO A 8 -15.15 18.45 -0.47
N VAL A 9 -15.45 18.53 0.85
CA VAL A 9 -15.61 19.82 1.55
C VAL A 9 -14.27 20.52 1.67
N GLU A 10 -13.25 19.81 2.16
CA GLU A 10 -11.91 20.36 2.36
C GLU A 10 -11.30 20.86 1.05
N PHE A 11 -11.40 20.10 -0.03
CA PHE A 11 -10.86 20.46 -1.33
C PHE A 11 -11.52 21.70 -1.95
N SER A 12 -12.82 21.89 -1.71
CA SER A 12 -13.52 23.13 -2.11
C SER A 12 -12.95 24.34 -1.39
N ILE A 13 -12.77 24.23 -0.07
CA ILE A 13 -12.23 25.31 0.75
C ILE A 13 -10.75 25.58 0.51
N GLU A 14 -9.94 24.53 0.20
CA GLU A 14 -8.57 24.72 -0.25
C GLU A 14 -8.49 25.63 -1.50
N LYS A 15 -9.40 25.41 -2.47
CA LYS A 15 -9.48 26.25 -3.68
C LYS A 15 -9.85 27.69 -3.37
N ASP A 16 -10.84 27.88 -2.48
CA ASP A 16 -11.32 29.20 -2.10
C ASP A 16 -10.23 30.02 -1.38
N PHE A 17 -9.38 29.38 -0.58
CA PHE A 17 -8.26 30.03 0.10
C PHE A 17 -6.97 30.06 -0.71
N GLY A 18 -6.90 29.34 -1.85
CA GLY A 18 -5.70 29.22 -2.66
C GLY A 18 -4.57 28.45 -1.95
N VAL A 19 -4.92 27.52 -1.06
CA VAL A 19 -3.99 26.64 -0.33
C VAL A 19 -4.06 25.22 -0.87
N SER A 20 -3.02 24.42 -0.63
CA SER A 20 -2.98 23.03 -1.09
C SER A 20 -2.23 22.15 -0.07
N GLY A 21 -2.92 21.13 0.40
CA GLY A 21 -2.37 20.12 1.30
C GLY A 21 -2.20 20.58 2.75
N LYS A 22 -1.95 19.61 3.61
CA LYS A 22 -1.95 19.77 5.06
C LYS A 22 -1.02 20.88 5.58
N LYS A 23 0.18 21.00 5.03
CA LYS A 23 1.15 21.99 5.48
C LYS A 23 0.62 23.42 5.36
N GLN A 24 0.03 23.76 4.20
CA GLN A 24 -0.50 25.10 3.97
C GLN A 24 -1.78 25.36 4.78
N ILE A 25 -2.60 24.32 5.03
CA ILE A 25 -3.76 24.42 5.92
C ILE A 25 -3.31 24.74 7.35
N LEU A 26 -2.26 24.09 7.86
CA LEU A 26 -1.71 24.37 9.17
C LEU A 26 -1.16 25.80 9.28
N GLU A 27 -0.50 26.30 8.23
CA GLU A 27 0.00 27.68 8.14
C GLU A 27 -1.16 28.70 8.10
N LEU A 28 -2.27 28.39 7.42
CA LEU A 28 -3.49 29.20 7.39
C LEU A 28 -4.18 29.27 8.75
N GLY A 29 -4.09 28.21 9.54
CA GLY A 29 -4.72 27.99 10.84
C GLY A 29 -5.96 27.10 10.77
N ILE A 30 -5.93 26.01 11.56
CA ILE A 30 -6.99 24.97 11.61
C ILE A 30 -8.36 25.58 11.93
N GLU A 31 -8.44 26.49 12.91
CA GLU A 31 -9.69 27.14 13.32
C GLU A 31 -10.34 27.86 12.14
N LYS A 32 -9.57 28.65 11.41
CA LYS A 32 -10.06 29.42 10.25
C LYS A 32 -10.52 28.50 9.13
N PHE A 33 -9.76 27.45 8.84
CA PHE A 33 -10.09 26.46 7.81
C PHE A 33 -11.35 25.70 8.18
N ASN A 34 -11.45 25.17 9.40
CA ASN A 34 -12.64 24.44 9.87
C ASN A 34 -13.89 25.31 9.93
N ALA A 35 -13.77 26.59 10.30
CA ALA A 35 -14.90 27.51 10.28
C ALA A 35 -15.46 27.71 8.86
N ALA A 36 -14.57 27.83 7.86
CA ALA A 36 -14.97 27.95 6.46
C ALA A 36 -15.62 26.65 5.94
N CYS A 37 -15.04 25.48 6.24
CA CYS A 37 -15.62 24.18 5.91
C CYS A 37 -17.03 24.07 6.51
N ARG A 38 -17.19 24.35 7.79
CA ARG A 38 -18.48 24.30 8.48
C ARG A 38 -19.50 25.25 7.87
N ALA A 39 -19.11 26.43 7.45
CA ALA A 39 -20.00 27.40 6.80
C ALA A 39 -20.46 26.92 5.41
N SER A 40 -19.63 26.16 4.69
CA SER A 40 -19.94 25.70 3.32
C SER A 40 -20.90 24.51 3.27
N ILE A 41 -20.96 23.69 4.32
CA ILE A 41 -21.66 22.39 4.32
C ILE A 41 -23.13 22.50 3.91
N PHE A 42 -23.84 23.51 4.38
CA PHE A 42 -25.27 23.66 4.15
C PHE A 42 -25.63 24.62 3.01
N THR A 43 -24.66 25.04 2.19
CA THR A 43 -24.88 26.01 1.11
C THR A 43 -25.99 25.59 0.17
N TYR A 44 -26.10 24.33 -0.18
CA TYR A 44 -27.09 23.81 -1.13
C TYR A 44 -28.19 22.97 -0.49
N LYS A 45 -28.34 23.02 0.85
CA LYS A 45 -29.29 22.18 1.57
C LYS A 45 -30.72 22.37 1.08
N ASP A 46 -31.15 23.61 0.97
CA ASP A 46 -32.55 23.96 0.61
C ASP A 46 -32.87 23.58 -0.84
N GLU A 47 -31.90 23.71 -1.75
CA GLU A 47 -31.99 23.26 -3.14
C GLU A 47 -32.15 21.74 -3.24
N TRP A 48 -31.37 20.99 -2.45
CA TRP A 48 -31.48 19.53 -2.34
C TRP A 48 -32.84 19.10 -1.79
N GLU A 49 -33.35 19.75 -0.76
CA GLU A 49 -34.67 19.47 -0.21
C GLU A 49 -35.77 19.72 -1.24
N HIS A 50 -35.67 20.82 -1.99
CA HIS A 50 -36.62 21.11 -3.06
C HIS A 50 -36.59 20.03 -4.16
N LEU A 51 -35.39 19.63 -4.60
CA LEU A 51 -35.21 18.58 -5.59
C LEU A 51 -35.79 17.24 -5.11
N LEU A 52 -35.50 16.82 -3.88
CA LEU A 52 -35.95 15.55 -3.33
C LEU A 52 -37.51 15.54 -3.19
N LYS A 53 -38.12 16.64 -2.76
CA LYS A 53 -39.58 16.79 -2.74
C LYS A 53 -40.18 16.68 -4.14
N ARG A 54 -39.52 17.28 -5.14
CA ARG A 54 -39.92 17.22 -6.55
C ARG A 54 -39.86 15.83 -7.14
N LEU A 55 -38.89 15.04 -6.72
CA LEU A 55 -38.70 13.63 -7.09
C LEU A 55 -39.64 12.67 -6.36
N GLY A 56 -40.51 13.19 -5.48
CA GLY A 56 -41.47 12.38 -4.72
C GLY A 56 -40.87 11.62 -3.55
N ARG A 57 -39.68 11.96 -3.10
CA ARG A 57 -39.09 11.36 -1.90
C ARG A 57 -39.67 12.00 -0.67
N TRP A 58 -40.38 11.22 0.09
CA TRP A 58 -41.01 11.66 1.32
C TRP A 58 -40.11 11.39 2.51
N SER A 59 -39.71 12.47 3.19
CA SER A 59 -38.82 12.45 4.37
C SER A 59 -39.19 13.66 5.26
N GLU A 60 -38.83 13.57 6.53
CA GLU A 60 -38.91 14.73 7.45
C GLU A 60 -37.66 15.60 7.22
N TYR A 61 -37.81 16.66 6.46
CA TYR A 61 -36.69 17.54 6.10
C TYR A 61 -36.31 18.49 7.21
N ASP A 62 -37.24 18.82 8.12
CA ASP A 62 -37.00 19.71 9.25
C ASP A 62 -36.45 19.01 10.49
N ASN A 63 -36.61 17.67 10.56
CA ASN A 63 -36.11 16.84 11.65
C ASN A 63 -34.99 15.92 11.11
N TYR A 64 -33.84 16.50 10.86
CA TYR A 64 -32.66 15.77 10.38
C TYR A 64 -31.55 15.76 11.42
N TYR A 65 -30.59 14.84 11.26
CA TYR A 65 -29.28 14.92 11.90
C TYR A 65 -28.22 15.30 10.88
N ALA A 66 -27.18 15.98 11.35
CA ALA A 66 -25.97 16.24 10.57
C ALA A 66 -24.76 15.64 11.30
N THR A 67 -23.87 14.99 10.55
CA THR A 67 -22.70 14.34 11.17
C THR A 67 -21.74 15.32 11.83
N VAL A 68 -21.88 16.62 11.55
CA VAL A 68 -21.12 17.72 12.15
C VAL A 68 -21.66 18.14 13.55
N ASP A 69 -22.84 17.66 13.93
CA ASP A 69 -23.46 18.02 15.20
C ASP A 69 -22.78 17.31 16.39
N THR A 70 -22.65 18.01 17.50
CA THR A 70 -22.06 17.45 18.73
C THR A 70 -22.83 16.23 19.22
N SER A 71 -24.17 16.26 19.16
CA SER A 71 -25.04 15.13 19.55
C SER A 71 -24.80 13.88 18.72
N TYR A 72 -24.46 14.03 17.43
CA TYR A 72 -24.06 12.91 16.57
C TYR A 72 -22.71 12.33 17.05
N THR A 73 -21.73 13.19 17.28
CA THR A 73 -20.41 12.79 17.78
C THR A 73 -20.50 12.06 19.13
N GLU A 74 -21.33 12.56 20.06
CA GLU A 74 -21.59 11.90 21.35
C GLU A 74 -22.16 10.50 21.16
N SER A 75 -23.09 10.31 20.23
CA SER A 75 -23.69 9.00 19.94
C SER A 75 -22.65 8.01 19.36
N VAL A 76 -21.76 8.48 18.48
CA VAL A 76 -20.65 7.68 17.95
C VAL A 76 -19.69 7.28 19.06
N TRP A 77 -19.30 8.20 19.92
CA TRP A 77 -18.39 7.94 21.03
C TRP A 77 -19.00 6.97 22.06
N TRP A 78 -20.29 7.11 22.34
CA TRP A 78 -20.99 6.15 23.19
C TRP A 78 -20.95 4.74 22.57
N THR A 79 -21.18 4.61 21.27
CA THR A 79 -21.10 3.32 20.56
C THR A 79 -19.69 2.73 20.65
N LEU A 80 -18.65 3.54 20.40
CA LEU A 80 -17.26 3.10 20.52
C LEU A 80 -16.91 2.66 21.95
N SER A 81 -17.41 3.36 22.97
CA SER A 81 -17.24 2.95 24.36
C SER A 81 -17.83 1.56 24.60
N GLN A 82 -19.06 1.29 24.10
CA GLN A 82 -19.67 -0.05 24.26
C GLN A 82 -18.89 -1.15 23.54
N VAL A 83 -18.29 -0.84 22.38
CA VAL A 83 -17.44 -1.78 21.63
C VAL A 83 -16.14 -2.05 22.39
N ASN A 84 -15.53 -0.99 22.96
CA ASN A 84 -14.32 -1.09 23.77
C ASN A 84 -14.54 -1.95 25.04
N ASP A 85 -15.65 -1.71 25.75
CA ASP A 85 -16.00 -2.46 26.99
C ASP A 85 -16.18 -3.96 26.74
N LYS A 86 -16.53 -4.33 25.50
CA LYS A 86 -16.60 -5.72 25.04
C LYS A 86 -15.27 -6.29 24.58
N GLY A 87 -14.17 -5.52 24.61
CA GLY A 87 -12.85 -5.94 24.15
C GLY A 87 -12.75 -6.11 22.62
N LEU A 88 -13.66 -5.50 21.85
CA LEU A 88 -13.72 -5.63 20.40
C LEU A 88 -12.96 -4.50 19.68
N LEU A 89 -12.57 -3.45 20.41
CA LEU A 89 -11.76 -2.36 19.86
C LEU A 89 -10.28 -2.65 20.08
N TYR A 90 -9.54 -2.74 19.01
CA TYR A 90 -8.10 -3.00 19.05
C TYR A 90 -7.36 -2.18 17.97
N LYS A 91 -6.06 -2.01 18.15
CA LYS A 91 -5.19 -1.35 17.17
C LYS A 91 -4.59 -2.39 16.22
N GLY A 92 -4.76 -2.19 14.92
CA GLY A 92 -4.24 -3.11 13.90
C GLY A 92 -3.89 -2.39 12.61
N PHE A 93 -3.23 -3.12 11.70
CA PHE A 93 -2.95 -2.66 10.34
C PHE A 93 -4.03 -3.14 9.38
N LYS A 94 -4.36 -2.29 8.42
CA LYS A 94 -5.21 -2.61 7.28
C LYS A 94 -4.63 -1.93 6.05
N SER A 95 -4.50 -2.69 4.95
CA SER A 95 -4.18 -2.10 3.65
C SER A 95 -5.37 -1.29 3.15
N ALA A 96 -5.11 -0.08 2.67
CA ALA A 96 -6.10 0.80 2.08
C ALA A 96 -5.41 1.75 1.08
N PRO A 97 -6.10 2.18 0.01
CA PRO A 97 -5.62 3.28 -0.82
C PRO A 97 -5.31 4.50 0.05
N TYR A 98 -4.20 5.16 -0.22
CA TYR A 98 -3.72 6.27 0.59
C TYR A 98 -3.28 7.45 -0.29
N CYS A 99 -3.67 8.66 0.09
CA CYS A 99 -3.26 9.87 -0.60
C CYS A 99 -2.14 10.59 0.16
N PRO A 100 -0.89 10.58 -0.33
CA PRO A 100 0.22 11.27 0.34
C PRO A 100 0.08 12.80 0.34
N ARG A 101 -0.66 13.36 -0.62
CA ARG A 101 -0.96 14.80 -0.65
C ARG A 101 -1.88 15.22 0.50
N CYS A 102 -2.93 14.44 0.74
CA CYS A 102 -3.93 14.72 1.78
C CYS A 102 -3.56 14.08 3.12
N GLU A 103 -2.56 13.21 3.14
CA GLU A 103 -2.11 12.40 4.28
C GLU A 103 -3.27 11.62 4.95
N THR A 104 -4.12 11.00 4.12
CA THR A 104 -5.30 10.26 4.57
C THR A 104 -5.59 9.03 3.72
N PRO A 105 -6.17 7.95 4.30
CA PRO A 105 -6.74 6.86 3.54
C PRO A 105 -7.90 7.34 2.67
N LEU A 106 -8.07 6.70 1.51
CA LEU A 106 -9.15 6.98 0.58
C LEU A 106 -10.22 5.89 0.65
N SER A 107 -11.47 6.27 0.48
CA SER A 107 -12.58 5.35 0.21
C SER A 107 -12.53 4.84 -1.23
N ASN A 108 -13.19 3.71 -1.49
CA ASN A 108 -13.32 3.19 -2.86
C ASN A 108 -13.98 4.18 -3.83
N PHE A 109 -14.90 5.00 -3.31
CA PHE A 109 -15.56 6.03 -4.11
C PHE A 109 -14.57 7.12 -4.56
N GLU A 110 -13.73 7.60 -3.65
CA GLU A 110 -12.72 8.63 -3.95
C GLU A 110 -11.65 8.12 -4.92
N VAL A 111 -11.27 6.84 -4.82
CA VAL A 111 -10.34 6.21 -5.78
C VAL A 111 -10.96 6.15 -7.17
N ASN A 112 -12.23 5.74 -7.27
CA ASN A 112 -12.93 5.63 -8.57
C ASN A 112 -13.15 7.01 -9.22
N ASP A 113 -13.46 8.03 -8.44
CA ASP A 113 -13.69 9.40 -8.94
C ASP A 113 -12.40 10.03 -9.49
N GLY A 114 -11.25 9.66 -8.94
CA GLY A 114 -9.92 10.13 -9.37
C GLY A 114 -9.22 9.24 -10.39
N TYR A 115 -9.85 8.16 -10.85
CA TYR A 115 -9.23 7.19 -11.76
C TYR A 115 -8.81 7.82 -13.10
N LYS A 116 -7.64 7.42 -13.59
CA LYS A 116 -7.12 7.78 -14.90
C LYS A 116 -6.58 6.55 -15.60
N ASP A 117 -6.98 6.38 -16.87
CA ASP A 117 -6.42 5.34 -17.73
C ASP A 117 -5.03 5.73 -18.24
N ASP A 118 -4.27 4.72 -18.67
CA ASP A 118 -3.00 4.85 -19.39
C ASP A 118 -1.94 5.70 -18.67
N VAL A 119 -1.91 5.66 -17.35
CA VAL A 119 -0.84 6.29 -16.56
C VAL A 119 0.42 5.44 -16.69
N PRO A 120 1.54 5.96 -17.27
CA PRO A 120 2.78 5.23 -17.37
C PRO A 120 3.39 5.04 -15.97
N ASP A 121 3.68 3.80 -15.62
CA ASP A 121 4.27 3.42 -14.34
C ASP A 121 5.50 2.55 -14.59
N PRO A 122 6.68 2.87 -14.01
CA PRO A 122 7.87 2.08 -14.23
C PRO A 122 7.77 0.73 -13.52
N SER A 123 8.22 -0.32 -14.20
CA SER A 123 8.41 -1.64 -13.58
C SER A 123 9.89 -2.01 -13.58
N LEU A 124 10.29 -2.79 -12.58
CA LEU A 124 11.66 -3.26 -12.43
C LEU A 124 11.73 -4.78 -12.26
N TYR A 125 12.75 -5.39 -12.88
CA TYR A 125 13.25 -6.69 -12.48
C TYR A 125 14.38 -6.49 -11.48
N VAL A 126 14.32 -7.19 -10.36
CA VAL A 126 15.24 -7.01 -9.22
C VAL A 126 15.83 -8.35 -8.83
N LYS A 127 17.13 -8.40 -8.62
CA LYS A 127 17.86 -9.61 -8.21
C LYS A 127 17.96 -9.68 -6.69
N PHE A 128 17.45 -10.75 -6.10
CA PHE A 128 17.58 -11.06 -4.68
C PHE A 128 18.56 -12.23 -4.52
N SER A 129 19.80 -11.92 -4.16
CA SER A 129 20.87 -12.92 -4.06
C SER A 129 20.60 -13.92 -2.95
N LEU A 130 20.57 -15.20 -3.26
CA LEU A 130 20.47 -16.27 -2.29
C LEU A 130 21.69 -16.29 -1.36
N VAL A 131 21.50 -16.69 -0.09
CA VAL A 131 22.58 -16.69 0.91
C VAL A 131 23.51 -17.87 0.69
N ASP A 132 22.96 -19.07 0.43
CA ASP A 132 23.68 -20.32 0.41
C ASP A 132 23.99 -20.83 -1.02
N GLU A 133 23.63 -20.06 -2.03
CA GLU A 133 23.82 -20.45 -3.45
C GLU A 133 24.30 -19.23 -4.24
N ASP A 134 25.17 -19.49 -5.24
CA ASP A 134 25.57 -18.47 -6.20
C ASP A 134 24.49 -18.30 -7.29
N ALA A 135 23.34 -17.82 -6.85
CA ALA A 135 22.17 -17.57 -7.68
C ALA A 135 21.32 -16.45 -7.09
N SER A 136 20.54 -15.79 -7.91
CA SER A 136 19.62 -14.74 -7.50
C SER A 136 18.20 -15.04 -7.96
N LEU A 137 17.22 -14.85 -7.06
CA LEU A 137 15.82 -14.83 -7.43
C LEU A 137 15.54 -13.56 -8.25
N LEU A 138 14.93 -13.70 -9.42
CA LEU A 138 14.54 -12.58 -10.27
C LEU A 138 13.14 -12.12 -9.93
N GLY A 139 13.01 -11.19 -9.00
CA GLY A 139 11.73 -10.56 -8.65
C GLY A 139 11.29 -9.52 -9.67
N TRP A 140 9.99 -9.28 -9.76
CA TRP A 140 9.41 -8.21 -10.58
C TRP A 140 8.46 -7.37 -9.74
N THR A 141 8.47 -6.05 -9.96
CA THR A 141 7.56 -5.12 -9.28
C THR A 141 7.17 -3.95 -10.18
N THR A 142 5.93 -3.52 -10.06
CA THR A 142 5.40 -2.26 -10.64
C THR A 142 5.44 -1.11 -9.64
N THR A 143 5.85 -1.36 -8.39
CA THR A 143 5.93 -0.37 -7.31
C THR A 143 7.35 -0.33 -6.72
N PRO A 144 8.37 0.12 -7.49
CA PRO A 144 9.76 0.06 -7.04
C PRO A 144 10.04 0.88 -5.76
N TRP A 145 9.23 1.87 -5.46
CA TRP A 145 9.29 2.66 -4.22
C TRP A 145 9.02 1.82 -2.94
N SER A 146 8.38 0.65 -3.06
CA SER A 146 8.13 -0.25 -1.92
C SER A 146 9.30 -1.18 -1.59
N LEU A 147 10.32 -1.27 -2.46
CA LEU A 147 11.48 -2.15 -2.28
C LEU A 147 12.24 -1.96 -0.95
N PRO A 148 12.40 -0.74 -0.42
CA PRO A 148 13.00 -0.57 0.91
C PRO A 148 12.23 -1.28 2.03
N GLY A 149 10.92 -1.46 1.87
CA GLY A 149 10.05 -2.21 2.79
C GLY A 149 9.96 -3.71 2.50
N ASN A 150 10.85 -4.25 1.65
CA ASN A 150 10.89 -5.69 1.35
C ASN A 150 11.08 -6.51 2.63
N ALA A 151 10.13 -7.37 2.93
CA ALA A 151 10.17 -8.28 4.06
C ALA A 151 10.40 -9.73 3.64
N ALA A 152 9.93 -10.10 2.45
CA ALA A 152 9.96 -11.47 1.96
C ALA A 152 9.91 -11.52 0.42
N ILE A 153 10.12 -12.72 -0.10
CA ILE A 153 9.81 -13.11 -1.47
C ILE A 153 8.72 -14.17 -1.42
N ALA A 154 7.75 -14.09 -2.31
CA ALA A 154 6.74 -15.12 -2.49
C ALA A 154 6.88 -15.82 -3.83
N VAL A 155 6.62 -17.14 -3.82
CA VAL A 155 6.60 -18.01 -4.99
C VAL A 155 5.35 -18.89 -4.96
N ASN A 156 4.84 -19.27 -6.12
CA ASN A 156 3.75 -20.22 -6.19
C ASN A 156 4.29 -21.64 -5.94
N PRO A 157 3.88 -22.34 -4.88
CA PRO A 157 4.48 -23.61 -4.48
C PRO A 157 4.23 -24.76 -5.47
N THR A 158 3.18 -24.64 -6.31
CA THR A 158 2.78 -25.68 -7.25
C THR A 158 3.34 -25.51 -8.68
N GLU A 159 3.94 -24.34 -8.95
CA GLU A 159 4.51 -24.04 -10.25
C GLU A 159 6.01 -24.42 -10.32
N ASN A 160 6.48 -24.62 -11.54
CA ASN A 160 7.89 -24.94 -11.78
C ASN A 160 8.73 -23.66 -11.87
N TYR A 161 9.90 -23.71 -11.24
CA TYR A 161 10.95 -22.69 -11.29
C TYR A 161 12.24 -23.28 -11.85
N VAL A 162 12.99 -22.47 -12.54
CA VAL A 162 14.26 -22.88 -13.15
C VAL A 162 15.40 -22.00 -12.66
N TYR A 163 16.57 -22.61 -12.59
CA TYR A 163 17.85 -21.93 -12.48
C TYR A 163 18.41 -21.81 -13.89
N ALA A 164 18.47 -20.59 -14.39
CA ALA A 164 18.99 -20.27 -15.71
C ALA A 164 20.33 -19.56 -15.58
N ASP A 165 21.37 -20.12 -16.19
CA ASP A 165 22.66 -19.42 -16.38
C ASP A 165 22.51 -18.46 -17.55
N VAL A 166 22.59 -17.17 -17.28
CA VAL A 166 22.29 -16.08 -18.23
C VAL A 166 23.60 -15.41 -18.61
N THR A 167 23.88 -15.32 -19.92
CA THR A 167 25.07 -14.62 -20.44
C THR A 167 24.79 -13.11 -20.45
N LEU A 168 25.64 -12.33 -19.80
CA LEU A 168 25.59 -10.88 -19.76
C LEU A 168 26.31 -10.24 -20.95
N ASP A 169 26.05 -8.97 -21.21
CA ASP A 169 26.61 -8.20 -22.33
C ASP A 169 28.17 -8.12 -22.27
N ASP A 170 28.77 -8.24 -21.10
CA ASP A 170 30.22 -8.23 -20.91
C ASP A 170 30.86 -9.61 -21.08
N GLY A 171 30.06 -10.64 -21.40
CA GLY A 171 30.49 -12.02 -21.58
C GLY A 171 30.63 -12.83 -20.27
N SER A 172 30.33 -12.23 -19.12
CA SER A 172 30.18 -12.99 -17.87
C SER A 172 28.83 -13.71 -17.83
N SER A 173 28.66 -14.62 -16.87
CA SER A 173 27.33 -15.21 -16.64
C SER A 173 26.91 -15.12 -15.19
N GLU A 174 25.58 -15.18 -14.98
CA GLU A 174 24.98 -15.23 -13.67
C GLU A 174 23.79 -16.20 -13.65
N THR A 175 23.56 -16.83 -12.50
CA THR A 175 22.42 -17.74 -12.35
C THR A 175 21.20 -16.99 -11.80
N LEU A 176 20.12 -16.97 -12.57
CA LEU A 176 18.84 -16.40 -12.19
C LEU A 176 17.79 -17.49 -11.95
N VAL A 177 16.95 -17.27 -10.93
CA VAL A 177 15.85 -18.17 -10.57
C VAL A 177 14.53 -17.46 -10.84
N LEU A 178 13.69 -18.05 -11.69
CA LEU A 178 12.39 -17.53 -12.07
C LEU A 178 11.44 -18.67 -12.46
N ALA A 179 10.15 -18.36 -12.60
CA ALA A 179 9.19 -19.37 -13.07
C ALA A 179 9.53 -19.85 -14.47
N GLU A 180 9.44 -21.16 -14.72
CA GLU A 180 9.78 -21.79 -16.01
C GLU A 180 8.97 -21.19 -17.17
N LYS A 181 7.72 -20.88 -16.94
CA LYS A 181 6.82 -20.25 -17.92
C LYS A 181 7.20 -18.78 -18.26
N ARG A 182 8.13 -18.19 -17.51
CA ARG A 182 8.55 -16.79 -17.68
C ARG A 182 9.96 -16.61 -18.22
N LEU A 183 10.53 -17.65 -18.79
CA LEU A 183 11.88 -17.61 -19.39
C LEU A 183 12.03 -16.55 -20.49
N GLU A 184 10.93 -16.17 -21.16
CA GLU A 184 10.92 -15.12 -22.18
C GLU A 184 11.27 -13.71 -21.65
N VAL A 185 11.24 -13.49 -20.33
CA VAL A 185 11.66 -12.20 -19.73
C VAL A 185 13.19 -12.03 -19.76
N LEU A 186 13.91 -13.13 -19.88
CA LEU A 186 15.36 -13.14 -20.06
C LEU A 186 15.67 -12.77 -21.52
N LYS A 187 15.95 -11.52 -21.80
CA LYS A 187 16.26 -11.02 -23.16
C LYS A 187 17.72 -11.32 -23.59
N ALA A 188 18.37 -12.31 -23.01
CA ALA A 188 19.75 -12.72 -23.23
C ALA A 188 19.82 -14.22 -23.50
N GLU A 189 20.95 -14.71 -23.96
CA GLU A 189 21.22 -16.18 -24.08
C GLU A 189 21.24 -16.78 -22.67
N TYR A 190 20.61 -17.93 -22.52
CA TYR A 190 20.59 -18.66 -21.25
C TYR A 190 20.64 -20.17 -21.44
N THR A 191 21.09 -20.85 -20.39
CA THR A 191 21.04 -22.30 -20.28
C THR A 191 20.33 -22.70 -19.00
N VAL A 192 19.29 -23.52 -19.08
CA VAL A 192 18.60 -24.03 -17.89
C VAL A 192 19.48 -25.09 -17.23
N LEU A 193 19.93 -24.83 -16.00
CA LEU A 193 20.78 -25.71 -15.21
C LEU A 193 19.97 -26.79 -14.46
N LYS A 194 18.87 -26.40 -13.85
CA LYS A 194 17.97 -27.29 -13.12
C LYS A 194 16.56 -26.69 -13.06
N SER A 195 15.58 -27.57 -12.87
CA SER A 195 14.16 -27.21 -12.62
C SER A 195 13.73 -27.84 -11.29
N MET A 196 12.83 -27.16 -10.59
CA MET A 196 12.25 -27.63 -9.34
C MET A 196 10.87 -27.01 -9.12
N GLN A 197 10.08 -27.56 -8.21
CA GLN A 197 8.82 -26.94 -7.81
C GLN A 197 9.08 -25.74 -6.89
N GLY A 198 8.17 -24.75 -6.92
CA GLY A 198 8.24 -23.60 -6.04
C GLY A 198 8.28 -23.96 -4.57
N SER A 199 7.61 -25.06 -4.17
CA SER A 199 7.68 -25.60 -2.80
C SER A 199 9.11 -25.92 -2.32
N GLU A 200 10.04 -26.23 -3.22
CA GLU A 200 11.45 -26.49 -2.89
C GLU A 200 12.27 -25.20 -2.70
N LEU A 201 11.75 -24.06 -3.16
CA LEU A 201 12.34 -22.73 -2.91
C LEU A 201 11.94 -22.17 -1.53
N VAL A 202 10.80 -22.61 -0.99
CA VAL A 202 10.28 -22.11 0.29
C VAL A 202 11.28 -22.34 1.41
N GLY A 203 11.47 -21.30 2.24
CA GLY A 203 12.41 -21.29 3.36
C GLY A 203 13.84 -20.89 3.00
N LYS A 204 14.22 -20.81 1.71
CA LYS A 204 15.53 -20.28 1.32
C LYS A 204 15.65 -18.83 1.77
N SER A 205 16.85 -18.44 2.20
CA SER A 205 17.17 -17.08 2.62
C SER A 205 17.86 -16.32 1.49
N TYR A 206 17.60 -15.02 1.42
CA TYR A 206 18.27 -14.12 0.48
C TYR A 206 18.81 -12.88 1.21
N ARG A 207 19.75 -12.18 0.59
CA ARG A 207 20.35 -10.97 1.13
C ARG A 207 19.39 -9.79 0.92
N PRO A 208 19.14 -8.96 1.95
CA PRO A 208 18.31 -7.77 1.80
C PRO A 208 18.89 -6.80 0.78
N LEU A 209 18.04 -6.11 0.03
CA LEU A 209 18.45 -5.04 -0.90
C LEU A 209 18.91 -3.79 -0.14
N PHE A 210 18.30 -3.52 1.01
CA PHE A 210 18.56 -2.35 1.84
C PHE A 210 18.81 -2.81 3.28
N ALA A 211 19.78 -2.18 3.93
CA ALA A 211 19.98 -2.33 5.37
C ALA A 211 19.00 -1.39 6.09
N LEU A 212 18.18 -1.95 6.99
CA LEU A 212 17.26 -1.17 7.81
C LEU A 212 17.75 -1.17 9.26
N ASP A 213 17.76 0.01 9.89
CA ASP A 213 18.15 0.14 11.29
C ASP A 213 17.09 -0.45 12.23
N GLY A 214 17.51 -1.07 13.33
CA GLY A 214 16.63 -1.57 14.39
C GLY A 214 15.73 -2.75 13.97
N LEU A 215 16.09 -3.49 12.94
CA LEU A 215 15.34 -4.68 12.51
C LEU A 215 15.38 -5.79 13.55
N ASP A 216 16.54 -6.03 14.14
CA ASP A 216 16.75 -7.15 15.08
C ASP A 216 15.92 -7.02 16.36
N GLU A 217 15.42 -5.82 16.66
CA GLU A 217 14.55 -5.54 17.81
C GLU A 217 13.07 -5.79 17.54
N ARG A 218 12.70 -6.09 16.30
CA ARG A 218 11.30 -6.28 15.89
C ARG A 218 10.88 -7.73 16.07
N GLU A 219 9.69 -7.93 16.58
CA GLU A 219 9.05 -9.25 16.62
C GLU A 219 8.91 -9.81 15.20
N GLY A 220 9.35 -11.04 14.98
CA GLY A 220 9.34 -11.71 13.67
C GLY A 220 10.53 -11.36 12.75
N ALA A 221 11.54 -10.62 13.24
CA ALA A 221 12.72 -10.26 12.45
C ALA A 221 13.46 -11.49 11.89
N GLU A 222 13.45 -12.61 12.63
CA GLU A 222 14.05 -13.88 12.22
C GLU A 222 13.38 -14.53 11.00
N LYS A 223 12.18 -14.07 10.63
CA LYS A 223 11.40 -14.55 9.48
C LYS A 223 11.62 -13.72 8.23
N LEU A 224 12.28 -12.56 8.36
CA LEU A 224 12.56 -11.67 7.23
C LEU A 224 13.51 -12.33 6.23
N TYR A 225 13.46 -11.82 4.99
CA TYR A 225 14.37 -12.15 3.89
C TYR A 225 14.39 -13.64 3.55
N ARG A 226 13.22 -14.27 3.61
CA ARG A 226 13.01 -15.66 3.21
C ARG A 226 12.00 -15.78 2.09
N VAL A 227 12.03 -16.91 1.41
CA VAL A 227 11.05 -17.30 0.40
C VAL A 227 9.86 -17.96 1.08
N TRP A 228 8.66 -17.48 0.78
CA TRP A 228 7.39 -17.99 1.30
C TRP A 228 6.52 -18.53 0.17
N ALA A 229 5.68 -19.52 0.48
CA ALA A 229 4.67 -20.02 -0.43
C ALA A 229 3.47 -19.07 -0.47
N ALA A 230 2.98 -18.75 -1.68
CA ALA A 230 1.75 -17.98 -1.84
C ALA A 230 1.05 -18.35 -3.16
N ASP A 231 -0.17 -18.87 -3.04
CA ASP A 231 -0.96 -19.33 -4.20
C ASP A 231 -1.40 -18.18 -5.11
N PHE A 232 -1.42 -16.95 -4.61
CA PHE A 232 -1.76 -15.76 -5.38
C PHE A 232 -0.64 -15.26 -6.31
N VAL A 233 0.57 -15.82 -6.22
CA VAL A 233 1.66 -15.44 -7.13
C VAL A 233 1.33 -15.89 -8.53
N SER A 234 1.07 -14.92 -9.41
CA SER A 234 0.83 -15.14 -10.83
C SER A 234 2.10 -15.53 -11.56
N ILE A 235 1.95 -16.41 -12.53
CA ILE A 235 2.99 -16.76 -13.50
C ILE A 235 2.65 -16.26 -14.91
N ASP A 236 1.57 -15.49 -15.04
CA ASP A 236 1.13 -14.91 -16.32
C ASP A 236 1.84 -13.57 -16.59
N ASP A 237 2.31 -12.91 -15.50
CA ASP A 237 3.04 -11.64 -15.55
C ASP A 237 4.36 -11.70 -14.78
N GLY A 238 5.25 -10.76 -15.08
CA GLY A 238 6.53 -10.61 -14.39
C GLY A 238 7.44 -11.83 -14.54
N SER A 239 8.02 -12.27 -13.45
CA SER A 239 8.99 -13.39 -13.38
C SER A 239 8.45 -14.62 -12.63
N GLY A 240 7.24 -14.53 -12.04
CA GLY A 240 6.72 -15.54 -11.12
C GLY A 240 7.37 -15.52 -9.72
N VAL A 241 8.19 -14.52 -9.45
CA VAL A 241 8.83 -14.27 -8.15
C VAL A 241 8.37 -12.89 -7.67
N LEU A 242 7.59 -12.87 -6.59
CA LEU A 242 6.96 -11.66 -6.10
C LEU A 242 7.72 -11.06 -4.91
N HIS A 243 8.05 -9.78 -5.00
CA HIS A 243 8.49 -8.97 -3.88
C HIS A 243 7.33 -8.71 -2.91
N VAL A 244 7.52 -8.99 -1.63
CA VAL A 244 6.51 -8.86 -0.58
C VAL A 244 6.87 -7.73 0.38
N ALA A 245 5.98 -6.77 0.53
CA ALA A 245 6.08 -5.64 1.45
C ALA A 245 4.78 -5.45 2.24
N PRO A 246 4.63 -6.06 3.43
CA PRO A 246 3.39 -6.05 4.21
C PRO A 246 2.82 -4.66 4.54
N ALA A 247 3.66 -3.62 4.49
CA ALA A 247 3.21 -2.24 4.69
C ALA A 247 2.41 -1.66 3.51
N PHE A 248 2.52 -2.23 2.29
CA PHE A 248 2.13 -1.55 1.06
C PHE A 248 1.19 -2.36 0.15
N GLY A 249 0.99 -3.66 0.40
CA GLY A 249 0.09 -4.52 -0.37
C GLY A 249 -0.93 -5.24 0.51
N GLU A 250 -2.15 -5.49 0.00
CA GLU A 250 -3.19 -6.21 0.74
C GLU A 250 -2.84 -7.69 0.90
N ASP A 251 -2.46 -8.34 -0.20
CA ASP A 251 -2.03 -9.75 -0.18
C ASP A 251 -0.72 -9.91 0.59
N ASP A 252 0.19 -8.94 0.49
CA ASP A 252 1.45 -8.90 1.23
C ASP A 252 1.20 -8.79 2.74
N LEU A 253 0.27 -7.91 3.14
CA LEU A 253 -0.11 -7.77 4.55
C LEU A 253 -0.72 -9.05 5.09
N LYS A 254 -1.60 -9.68 4.31
CA LYS A 254 -2.22 -10.96 4.69
C LYS A 254 -1.17 -12.06 4.84
N LEU A 255 -0.28 -12.21 3.85
CA LEU A 255 0.84 -13.18 3.94
C LEU A 255 1.70 -12.90 5.17
N GLY A 256 1.98 -11.62 5.44
CA GLY A 256 2.74 -11.19 6.60
C GLY A 256 2.07 -11.55 7.92
N GLN A 257 0.77 -11.29 8.05
CA GLN A 257 -0.01 -11.63 9.26
C GLN A 257 -0.10 -13.14 9.49
N ASP A 258 -0.39 -13.92 8.44
CA ASP A 258 -0.51 -15.38 8.51
C ASP A 258 0.82 -16.04 8.94
N ASN A 259 1.95 -15.43 8.63
CA ASN A 259 3.29 -15.96 8.92
C ASN A 259 4.05 -15.20 10.03
N GLY A 260 3.47 -14.12 10.56
CA GLY A 260 4.09 -13.28 11.59
C GLY A 260 5.31 -12.50 11.11
N LEU A 261 5.27 -11.98 9.88
CA LEU A 261 6.27 -11.05 9.37
C LEU A 261 6.01 -9.64 9.91
N PRO A 262 7.04 -8.88 10.26
CA PRO A 262 6.88 -7.50 10.67
C PRO A 262 6.44 -6.59 9.52
N VAL A 263 5.65 -5.57 9.85
CA VAL A 263 5.27 -4.49 8.91
C VAL A 263 6.38 -3.43 8.93
N LEU A 264 7.10 -3.29 7.82
CA LEU A 264 8.22 -2.38 7.66
C LEU A 264 7.74 -1.07 7.02
N MET A 265 7.41 -0.07 7.85
CA MET A 265 7.02 1.26 7.38
C MET A 265 8.25 2.07 6.99
N THR A 266 8.53 2.17 5.71
CA THR A 266 9.70 2.85 5.13
C THR A 266 9.36 4.19 4.48
N ILE A 267 8.09 4.59 4.55
CA ILE A 267 7.55 5.83 3.97
C ILE A 267 6.75 6.56 5.06
N ASP A 268 6.90 7.89 5.13
CA ASP A 268 6.10 8.74 6.01
C ASP A 268 4.70 9.03 5.44
N THR A 269 3.89 9.76 6.18
CA THR A 269 2.52 10.12 5.77
C THR A 269 2.48 11.00 4.51
N GLY A 270 3.54 11.72 4.21
CA GLY A 270 3.69 12.53 3.00
C GLY A 270 4.19 11.75 1.78
N GLY A 271 4.45 10.45 1.91
CA GLY A 271 4.96 9.60 0.84
C GLY A 271 6.48 9.68 0.65
N HIS A 272 7.22 10.25 1.59
CA HIS A 272 8.68 10.35 1.50
C HIS A 272 9.35 9.19 2.22
N VAL A 273 10.45 8.73 1.66
CA VAL A 273 11.27 7.68 2.27
C VAL A 273 11.84 8.16 3.60
N VAL A 274 11.56 7.41 4.68
CA VAL A 274 12.05 7.73 6.02
C VAL A 274 13.55 7.41 6.18
N GLY A 275 14.18 7.95 7.24
CA GLY A 275 15.57 7.62 7.60
C GLY A 275 15.72 6.21 8.18
N GLY A 276 16.97 5.77 8.37
CA GLY A 276 17.27 4.43 8.88
C GLY A 276 17.24 3.33 7.81
N ILE A 277 17.15 3.73 6.54
CA ILE A 277 17.39 2.90 5.38
C ILE A 277 18.82 3.16 4.98
N GLY A 278 19.69 2.15 4.99
CA GLY A 278 21.13 2.26 4.68
C GLY A 278 21.47 2.79 3.27
N PHE A 279 20.66 3.72 2.77
CA PHE A 279 20.75 4.32 1.46
C PHE A 279 20.29 5.79 1.55
N ASP A 280 21.18 6.66 2.03
CA ASP A 280 20.90 8.09 2.28
C ASP A 280 20.45 8.86 1.02
N GLU A 281 20.77 8.35 -0.18
CA GLU A 281 20.47 8.99 -1.46
C GLU A 281 18.96 9.05 -1.79
N ILE A 282 18.16 8.17 -1.20
CA ILE A 282 16.69 8.13 -1.42
C ILE A 282 15.90 8.75 -0.26
N LYS A 283 16.57 9.11 0.84
CA LYS A 283 15.91 9.71 2.00
C LYS A 283 15.25 11.04 1.64
N GLY A 284 13.96 11.15 1.98
CA GLY A 284 13.18 12.38 1.75
C GLY A 284 12.77 12.60 0.29
N LYS A 285 12.89 11.56 -0.55
CA LYS A 285 12.39 11.58 -1.94
C LYS A 285 11.04 10.91 -2.04
#